data_f3fac767b94fd8019f0f50f2787ab8f1
#
_entry.id   f3fac767b94fd8019f0f50f2787ab8f1
#
_cell.length_a   1.000
_cell.length_b   1.000
_cell.length_c   1.000
_cell.angle_alpha   90.00
_cell.angle_beta   90.00
_cell.angle_gamma   90.00
#
_symmetry.space_group_name_H-M   'P 1'
#
loop_
_entity.id
_entity.type
_entity.pdbx_description
1 polymer ?
#
loop_
_entity_poly.entity_id
_entity_poly.type
_entity_poly.pdbx_seq_one_letter_code
_entity_poly.pdbx_strand_id
1 'polypeptide(L)'
;MQSKQTILEVLFPKARAAIFRLLFGSKRRPRYVREIMGDSSLALRSIQDELKKLSALGLIASHSDGFHRFFAANTAHPLFREITRIAEMSERLPSARQSELFRRSRARRKRKRSRGPRIRSTREPHWGIFSNQRSKS
;
A
#
# COMPACT_ATOMS: atom_id res chain seq x y z
N MET A 1 -6.24 -7.16 -20.36
CA MET A 1 -7.18 -7.19 -19.22
C MET A 1 -6.64 -6.30 -18.12
N GLN A 2 -7.32 -5.23 -17.85
CA GLN A 2 -6.96 -4.42 -16.69
C GLN A 2 -7.38 -5.19 -15.45
N SER A 3 -6.41 -5.68 -14.69
CA SER A 3 -6.66 -6.23 -13.38
C SER A 3 -7.30 -5.15 -12.53
N LYS A 4 -8.49 -5.41 -12.03
CA LYS A 4 -9.19 -4.50 -11.11
C LYS A 4 -8.32 -4.35 -9.88
N GLN A 5 -7.75 -3.18 -9.68
CA GLN A 5 -6.99 -2.88 -8.47
C GLN A 5 -7.88 -3.02 -7.25
N THR A 6 -7.48 -3.86 -6.32
CA THR A 6 -8.14 -3.99 -5.03
C THR A 6 -7.63 -2.94 -4.04
N ILE A 7 -8.35 -2.73 -2.95
CA ILE A 7 -7.89 -1.82 -1.88
C ILE A 7 -6.53 -2.27 -1.33
N LEU A 8 -6.28 -3.56 -1.22
CA LEU A 8 -4.99 -4.09 -0.79
C LEU A 8 -3.84 -3.62 -1.70
N GLU A 9 -4.04 -3.62 -3.01
CA GLU A 9 -3.01 -3.19 -3.97
C GLU A 9 -2.74 -1.69 -3.95
N VAL A 10 -3.65 -0.92 -3.37
CA VAL A 10 -3.45 0.52 -3.16
C VAL A 10 -2.73 0.80 -1.85
N LEU A 11 -3.06 0.04 -0.80
CA LEU A 11 -2.46 0.20 0.52
C LEU A 11 -1.05 -0.39 0.60
N PHE A 12 -0.80 -1.46 -0.13
CA PHE A 12 0.45 -2.22 -0.07
C PHE A 12 1.07 -2.41 -1.44
N PRO A 13 2.39 -2.64 -1.51
CA PRO A 13 3.04 -3.09 -2.75
C PRO A 13 2.36 -4.34 -3.30
N LYS A 14 2.34 -4.50 -4.61
CA LYS A 14 1.64 -5.60 -5.30
C LYS A 14 1.98 -7.00 -4.75
N ALA A 15 3.25 -7.27 -4.50
CA ALA A 15 3.69 -8.55 -3.95
C ALA A 15 3.12 -8.78 -2.54
N ARG A 16 3.16 -7.78 -1.69
CA ARG A 16 2.62 -7.86 -0.33
C ARG A 16 1.11 -8.00 -0.33
N ALA A 17 0.41 -7.25 -1.17
CA ALA A 17 -1.03 -7.35 -1.34
C ALA A 17 -1.46 -8.74 -1.77
N ALA A 18 -0.75 -9.35 -2.73
CA ALA A 18 -1.01 -10.72 -3.17
C ALA A 18 -0.81 -11.74 -2.05
N ILE A 19 0.28 -11.62 -1.29
CA ILE A 19 0.57 -12.50 -0.14
C ILE A 19 -0.52 -12.36 0.93
N PHE A 20 -0.92 -11.15 1.28
CA PHE A 20 -1.97 -10.92 2.26
C PHE A 20 -3.31 -11.48 1.80
N ARG A 21 -3.67 -11.32 0.55
CA ARG A 21 -4.89 -11.91 -0.01
C ARG A 21 -4.90 -13.43 0.08
N LEU A 22 -3.77 -14.07 -0.23
CA LEU A 22 -3.69 -15.53 -0.31
C LEU A 22 -3.50 -16.20 1.06
N LEU A 23 -2.75 -15.57 1.97
CA LEU A 23 -2.43 -16.14 3.26
C LEU A 23 -3.33 -15.65 4.41
N PHE A 24 -3.94 -14.49 4.28
CA PHE A 24 -4.79 -13.88 5.31
C PHE A 24 -6.24 -13.71 4.89
N GLY A 25 -6.58 -13.86 3.61
CA GLY A 25 -7.93 -13.70 3.09
C GLY A 25 -8.90 -14.81 3.51
N SER A 26 -10.11 -14.77 2.98
CA SER A 26 -11.17 -15.74 3.30
C SER A 26 -10.84 -17.18 2.93
N LYS A 27 -10.06 -17.36 1.88
CA LYS A 27 -9.58 -18.67 1.41
C LYS A 27 -8.14 -18.95 1.85
N ARG A 28 -7.76 -18.46 3.01
CA ARG A 28 -6.41 -18.66 3.54
C ARG A 28 -6.09 -20.12 3.78
N ARG A 29 -4.93 -20.52 3.32
CA ARG A 29 -4.35 -21.84 3.55
C ARG A 29 -2.83 -21.75 3.38
N PRO A 30 -2.05 -22.70 3.89
CA PRO A 30 -0.63 -22.78 3.56
C PRO A 30 -0.44 -22.86 2.04
N ARG A 31 0.54 -22.11 1.54
CA ARG A 31 0.86 -22.05 0.11
C ARG A 31 2.36 -22.08 -0.09
N TYR A 32 2.81 -22.71 -1.17
CA TYR A 32 4.21 -22.63 -1.57
C TYR A 32 4.43 -21.52 -2.62
N VAL A 33 5.67 -21.14 -2.82
CA VAL A 33 6.04 -19.96 -3.62
C VAL A 33 5.46 -20.01 -5.03
N ARG A 34 5.47 -21.19 -5.68
CA ARG A 34 4.92 -21.32 -7.04
C ARG A 34 3.41 -21.06 -7.13
N GLU A 35 2.66 -21.47 -6.12
CA GLU A 35 1.22 -21.15 -6.05
C GLU A 35 1.01 -19.64 -5.94
N ILE A 36 1.77 -18.98 -5.09
CA ILE A 36 1.69 -17.52 -4.91
C ILE A 36 2.05 -16.81 -6.22
N MET A 37 3.08 -17.28 -6.92
CA MET A 37 3.44 -16.76 -8.24
C MET A 37 2.34 -16.94 -9.27
N GLY A 38 1.76 -18.14 -9.35
CA GLY A 38 0.71 -18.45 -10.29
C GLY A 38 -0.54 -17.58 -10.08
N ASP A 39 -0.94 -17.42 -8.84
CA ASP A 39 -2.13 -16.64 -8.47
C ASP A 39 -1.93 -15.12 -8.61
N SER A 40 -0.71 -14.64 -8.43
CA SER A 40 -0.40 -13.20 -8.44
C SER A 40 0.14 -12.70 -9.77
N SER A 41 0.66 -13.56 -10.63
CA SER A 41 1.36 -13.21 -11.88
C SER A 41 2.59 -12.30 -11.66
N LEU A 42 3.20 -12.36 -10.48
CA LEU A 42 4.36 -11.56 -10.11
C LEU A 42 5.67 -12.34 -10.22
N ALA A 43 6.77 -11.62 -10.36
CA ALA A 43 8.10 -12.21 -10.46
C ALA A 43 8.49 -12.94 -9.16
N LEU A 44 9.18 -14.07 -9.30
CA LEU A 44 9.66 -14.89 -8.19
C LEU A 44 10.43 -14.07 -7.15
N ARG A 45 11.34 -13.24 -7.60
CA ARG A 45 12.19 -12.43 -6.71
C ARG A 45 11.36 -11.48 -5.83
N SER A 46 10.39 -10.80 -6.41
CA SER A 46 9.50 -9.90 -5.65
C SER A 46 8.73 -10.65 -4.57
N ILE A 47 8.21 -11.82 -4.88
CA ILE A 47 7.52 -12.68 -3.93
C ILE A 47 8.47 -13.15 -2.82
N GLN A 48 9.64 -13.63 -3.17
CA GLN A 48 10.63 -14.12 -2.20
C GLN A 48 11.11 -13.02 -1.26
N ASP A 49 11.38 -11.82 -1.77
CA ASP A 49 11.82 -10.69 -0.96
C ASP A 49 10.75 -10.27 0.04
N GLU A 50 9.49 -10.23 -0.36
CA GLU A 50 8.38 -9.94 0.55
C GLU A 50 8.13 -11.06 1.57
N LEU A 51 8.21 -12.31 1.15
CA LEU A 51 8.10 -13.45 2.08
C LEU A 51 9.19 -13.42 3.15
N LYS A 52 10.42 -13.08 2.78
CA LYS A 52 11.52 -12.90 3.75
C LYS A 52 11.23 -11.79 4.75
N LYS A 53 10.78 -10.63 4.28
CA LYS A 53 10.43 -9.49 5.15
C LYS A 53 9.30 -9.86 6.13
N LEU A 54 8.24 -10.45 5.63
CA LEU A 54 7.09 -10.84 6.45
C LEU A 54 7.44 -11.95 7.45
N SER A 55 8.30 -12.90 7.06
CA SER A 55 8.83 -13.94 7.96
C SER A 55 9.71 -13.35 9.05
N ALA A 56 10.55 -12.36 8.71
CA ALA A 56 11.40 -11.66 9.68
C ALA A 56 10.57 -10.90 10.73
N LEU A 57 9.40 -10.39 10.35
CA LEU A 57 8.45 -9.73 11.25
C LEU A 57 7.59 -10.72 12.05
N GLY A 58 7.70 -12.01 11.78
CA GLY A 58 6.89 -13.05 12.41
C GLY A 58 5.42 -13.09 11.96
N LEU A 59 5.05 -12.35 10.93
CA LEU A 59 3.67 -12.30 10.39
C LEU A 59 3.27 -13.59 9.68
N ILE A 60 4.23 -14.23 9.04
CA ILE A 60 4.05 -15.52 8.37
C ILE A 60 5.05 -16.54 8.93
N ALA A 61 4.63 -17.77 8.95
CA ALA A 61 5.46 -18.91 9.33
C ALA A 61 5.79 -19.74 8.10
N SER A 62 7.00 -20.28 8.03
CA SER A 62 7.39 -21.21 6.97
C SER A 62 7.50 -22.62 7.53
N HIS A 63 7.03 -23.57 6.75
CA HIS A 63 7.12 -24.99 7.05
C HIS A 63 7.65 -25.74 5.83
N SER A 64 8.54 -26.69 6.02
CA SER A 64 9.08 -27.52 4.96
C SER A 64 8.68 -28.98 5.19
N ASP A 65 8.24 -29.63 4.13
CA ASP A 65 7.96 -31.07 4.10
C ASP A 65 9.11 -31.91 3.54
N GLY A 66 10.28 -31.28 3.36
CA GLY A 66 11.46 -31.87 2.74
C GLY A 66 11.61 -31.60 1.24
N PHE A 67 10.54 -31.33 0.53
CA PHE A 67 10.55 -31.02 -0.92
C PHE A 67 10.12 -29.59 -1.20
N HIS A 68 9.16 -29.08 -0.43
CA HIS A 68 8.57 -27.77 -0.65
C HIS A 68 8.55 -26.98 0.65
N ARG A 69 8.73 -25.68 0.53
CA ARG A 69 8.55 -24.76 1.63
C ARG A 69 7.18 -24.09 1.51
N PHE A 70 6.36 -24.31 2.51
CA PHE A 70 5.04 -23.71 2.65
C PHE A 70 5.11 -22.47 3.51
N PHE A 71 4.30 -21.50 3.19
CA PHE A 71 4.11 -20.30 3.98
C PHE A 71 2.66 -20.20 4.42
N ALA A 72 2.46 -19.85 5.65
CA ALA A 72 1.13 -19.66 6.23
C ALA A 72 1.12 -18.42 7.15
N ALA A 73 -0.05 -17.85 7.34
CA ALA A 73 -0.21 -16.79 8.31
C ALA A 73 0.09 -17.28 9.73
N ASN A 74 0.84 -16.51 10.50
CA ASN A 74 1.08 -16.80 11.90
C ASN A 74 -0.12 -16.33 12.74
N THR A 75 -0.97 -17.25 13.16
CA THR A 75 -2.19 -16.95 13.92
C THR A 75 -1.91 -16.41 15.32
N ALA A 76 -0.71 -16.65 15.86
CA ALA A 76 -0.30 -16.16 17.17
C ALA A 76 0.24 -14.72 17.14
N HIS A 77 0.48 -14.16 15.96
CA HIS A 77 1.00 -12.80 15.84
C HIS A 77 -0.06 -11.77 16.27
N PRO A 78 0.31 -10.72 17.04
CA PRO A 78 -0.64 -9.70 17.49
C PRO A 78 -1.43 -9.02 16.36
N LEU A 79 -0.83 -8.86 15.18
CA LEU A 79 -1.46 -8.24 14.01
C LEU A 79 -2.26 -9.20 13.13
N PHE A 80 -2.30 -10.49 13.46
CA PHE A 80 -2.98 -11.49 12.63
C PHE A 80 -4.45 -11.13 12.38
N ARG A 81 -5.18 -10.80 13.44
CA ARG A 81 -6.60 -10.42 13.35
C ARG A 81 -6.81 -9.19 12.47
N GLU A 82 -5.97 -8.19 12.62
CA GLU A 82 -6.09 -6.91 11.91
C GLU A 82 -5.82 -7.10 10.42
N ILE A 83 -4.76 -7.80 10.07
CA ILE A 83 -4.42 -8.09 8.66
C ILE A 83 -5.48 -8.97 8.02
N THR A 84 -5.94 -10.00 8.70
CA THR A 84 -7.05 -10.87 8.24
C THR A 84 -8.30 -10.03 7.98
N ARG A 85 -8.66 -9.16 8.89
CA ARG A 85 -9.82 -8.29 8.76
C ARG A 85 -9.70 -7.36 7.54
N ILE A 86 -8.56 -6.74 7.33
CA ILE A 86 -8.31 -5.90 6.16
C ILE A 86 -8.42 -6.72 4.87
N ALA A 87 -7.80 -7.89 4.82
CA ALA A 87 -7.83 -8.77 3.65
C ALA A 87 -9.27 -9.22 3.31
N GLU A 88 -10.01 -9.70 4.28
CA GLU A 88 -11.40 -10.13 4.11
C GLU A 88 -12.33 -8.98 3.72
N MET A 89 -12.18 -7.83 4.35
CA MET A 89 -12.97 -6.64 4.01
C MET A 89 -12.68 -6.15 2.59
N SER A 90 -11.43 -6.22 2.16
CA SER A 90 -11.04 -5.89 0.79
C SER A 90 -11.74 -6.79 -0.24
N GLU A 91 -11.89 -8.07 0.07
CA GLU A 91 -12.61 -9.02 -0.80
C GLU A 91 -14.12 -8.75 -0.87
N ARG A 92 -14.71 -8.32 0.24
CA ARG A 92 -16.15 -8.05 0.34
C ARG A 92 -16.59 -6.75 -0.34
N LEU A 93 -15.68 -5.80 -0.53
CA LEU A 93 -16.03 -4.54 -1.15
C LEU A 93 -16.33 -4.75 -2.64
N PRO A 94 -17.50 -4.31 -3.13
CA PRO A 94 -17.85 -4.44 -4.54
C PRO A 94 -16.81 -3.73 -5.42
N SER A 95 -16.38 -4.38 -6.47
CA SER A 95 -15.38 -3.81 -7.41
C SER A 95 -15.84 -2.48 -8.02
N ALA A 96 -17.13 -2.30 -8.23
CA ALA A 96 -17.71 -1.05 -8.71
C ALA A 96 -17.49 0.11 -7.72
N ARG A 97 -17.70 -0.16 -6.42
CA ARG A 97 -17.49 0.84 -5.36
C ARG A 97 -16.01 1.18 -5.18
N GLN A 98 -15.14 0.21 -5.30
CA GLN A 98 -13.70 0.42 -5.29
C GLN A 98 -13.25 1.30 -6.46
N SER A 99 -13.69 1.00 -7.68
CA SER A 99 -13.33 1.79 -8.86
C SER A 99 -13.87 3.23 -8.80
N GLU A 100 -15.01 3.44 -8.19
CA GLU A 100 -15.57 4.80 -7.97
C GLU A 100 -14.74 5.61 -6.98
N LEU A 101 -14.33 5.01 -5.87
CA LEU A 101 -13.46 5.65 -4.89
C LEU A 101 -12.11 6.05 -5.51
N PHE A 102 -11.53 5.20 -6.33
CA PHE A 102 -10.30 5.51 -7.07
C PHE A 102 -10.49 6.62 -8.10
N ARG A 103 -11.60 6.61 -8.81
CA ARG A 103 -11.93 7.65 -9.78
C ARG A 103 -12.08 9.01 -9.11
N ARG A 104 -12.75 9.07 -7.95
CA ARG A 104 -12.89 10.29 -7.15
C ARG A 104 -11.54 10.82 -6.66
N SER A 105 -10.67 9.96 -6.18
CA SER A 105 -9.33 10.36 -5.71
C SER A 105 -8.45 10.87 -6.86
N ARG A 106 -8.52 10.26 -8.05
CA ARG A 106 -7.82 10.72 -9.25
C ARG A 106 -8.34 12.07 -9.74
N ALA A 107 -9.65 12.27 -9.77
CA ALA A 107 -10.28 13.53 -10.15
C ALA A 107 -9.88 14.66 -9.18
N ARG A 108 -9.82 14.37 -7.88
CA ARG A 108 -9.36 15.32 -6.86
C ARG A 108 -7.89 15.70 -7.04
N ARG A 109 -7.02 14.74 -7.39
CA ARG A 109 -5.60 14.99 -7.69
C ARG A 109 -5.42 15.84 -8.93
N LYS A 110 -6.20 15.58 -10.00
CA LYS A 110 -6.16 16.35 -11.23
C LYS A 110 -6.61 17.81 -11.00
N ARG A 111 -7.68 18.01 -10.23
CA ARG A 111 -8.14 19.36 -9.84
C ARG A 111 -7.12 20.12 -9.00
N LYS A 112 -6.37 19.43 -8.13
CA LYS A 112 -5.33 20.06 -7.31
C LYS A 112 -4.11 20.45 -8.17
N ARG A 113 -3.81 19.68 -9.22
CA ARG A 113 -2.71 19.97 -10.17
C ARG A 113 -3.05 21.08 -11.15
N SER A 114 -4.31 21.17 -11.61
CA SER A 114 -4.76 22.21 -12.54
C SER A 114 -4.95 23.58 -11.87
N ARG A 115 -5.18 23.58 -10.57
CA ARG A 115 -5.03 24.79 -9.77
C ARG A 115 -3.56 24.90 -9.41
N GLY A 116 -2.74 25.48 -10.27
CA GLY A 116 -1.38 25.86 -9.98
C GLY A 116 -1.30 26.62 -8.65
N PRO A 117 -0.11 26.72 -8.08
CA PRO A 117 0.04 27.48 -6.85
C PRO A 117 -0.61 28.85 -7.10
N ARG A 118 -1.64 29.17 -6.35
CA ARG A 118 -2.08 30.56 -6.26
C ARG A 118 -0.85 31.29 -5.78
N ILE A 119 -0.20 31.96 -6.70
CA ILE A 119 0.73 32.99 -6.34
C ILE A 119 -0.14 33.99 -5.58
N ARG A 120 -0.17 33.87 -4.26
CA ARG A 120 -0.49 35.03 -3.46
C ARG A 120 0.44 36.08 -4.01
N SER A 121 -0.11 37.09 -4.69
CA SER A 121 0.64 38.30 -4.83
C SER A 121 0.99 38.69 -3.41
N THR A 122 2.14 38.31 -3.00
CA THR A 122 2.75 38.92 -1.85
C THR A 122 2.84 40.38 -2.26
N ARG A 123 1.90 41.19 -1.78
CA ARG A 123 2.25 42.57 -1.52
C ARG A 123 3.59 42.44 -0.85
N GLU A 124 4.62 42.88 -1.54
CA GLU A 124 5.94 42.89 -0.93
C GLU A 124 5.77 43.52 0.44
N PRO A 125 6.18 42.83 1.50
CA PRO A 125 6.18 43.47 2.77
C PRO A 125 7.00 44.75 2.57
N HIS A 126 6.45 45.85 2.97
CA HIS A 126 7.08 47.16 2.92
C HIS A 126 8.28 47.16 3.86
N TRP A 127 9.27 46.35 3.55
CA TRP A 127 10.54 46.35 4.28
C TRP A 127 11.40 47.56 3.94
N GLY A 128 10.97 48.38 2.99
CA GLY A 128 11.67 49.56 2.56
C GLY A 128 11.65 50.74 3.55
N ILE A 129 10.96 50.61 4.69
CA ILE A 129 10.84 51.71 5.67
C ILE A 129 11.85 51.58 6.80
N PHE A 130 12.68 50.59 6.82
CA PHE A 130 13.89 50.64 7.64
C PHE A 130 15.01 51.35 6.88
N SER A 131 14.70 52.51 6.35
CA SER A 131 15.73 53.46 6.03
C SER A 131 16.41 53.85 7.33
N ASN A 132 17.61 53.47 7.38
CA ASN A 132 18.56 53.71 8.40
C ASN A 132 18.65 55.23 8.71
N GLN A 133 17.82 55.70 9.59
CA GLN A 133 18.08 56.97 10.22
C GLN A 133 19.04 56.78 11.40
N ARG A 134 20.26 56.40 11.07
CA ARG A 134 21.33 56.72 11.95
C ARG A 134 21.56 58.23 11.80
N SER A 135 20.92 58.98 12.65
CA SER A 135 21.31 60.34 12.91
C SER A 135 22.79 60.34 13.29
N LYS A 136 23.56 60.96 12.44
CA LYS A 136 24.90 61.33 12.82
C LYS A 136 24.77 62.47 13.80
N SER A 137 25.13 62.22 15.02
CA SER A 137 25.52 63.32 15.93
C SER A 137 26.97 63.61 15.68
#